data_dc1a1aa9599a0eb5e0b1697f5b4916f5
#
_entry.id   dc1a1aa9599a0eb5e0b1697f5b4916f5
#
_cell.length_a   1.000
_cell.length_b   1.000
_cell.length_c   1.000
_cell.angle_alpha   90.00
_cell.angle_beta   90.00
_cell.angle_gamma   90.00
#
_symmetry.space_group_name_H-M   'P 1'
#
loop_
_entity.id
_entity.type
_entity.pdbx_description
1 polymer ?
#
loop_
_entity_poly.entity_id
_entity_poly.type
_entity_poly.pdbx_seq_one_letter_code
_entity_poly.pdbx_strand_id
1 'polypeptide(L)' 'MIEFFQITGSASFAVRMALEEAGAAYEEVNIHPRRRDEPASFGEVNPLKRVPALREGDVTVYETGAVLLHLVDRFPER' A
#
# COMPACT_ATOMS: atom_id res chain seq x y z
N MET A 1 7.27 10.49 0.00
CA MET A 1 6.04 10.11 -0.73
C MET A 1 5.62 8.70 -0.38
N ILE A 2 4.33 8.46 -0.36
CA ILE A 2 3.80 7.14 -0.08
C ILE A 2 3.91 6.27 -1.34
N GLU A 3 4.47 5.08 -1.19
CA GLU A 3 4.45 4.07 -2.24
C GLU A 3 3.38 3.04 -1.89
N PHE A 4 2.41 2.87 -2.76
CA PHE A 4 1.29 1.96 -2.55
C PHE A 4 1.40 0.79 -3.52
N PHE A 5 1.67 -0.39 -2.98
CA PHE A 5 1.82 -1.62 -3.76
C PHE A 5 0.47 -2.34 -3.83
N GLN A 6 -0.01 -2.61 -5.03
CA GLN A 6 -1.35 -3.13 -5.20
C GLN A 6 -1.47 -4.06 -6.42
N ILE A 7 -2.54 -4.85 -6.41
CA ILE A 7 -2.97 -5.65 -7.56
C ILE A 7 -4.39 -5.20 -7.89
N THR A 8 -4.63 -4.83 -9.14
CA THR A 8 -5.96 -4.39 -9.59
C THR A 8 -7.00 -5.49 -9.36
N GLY A 9 -8.14 -5.10 -8.79
CA GLY A 9 -9.23 -6.04 -8.52
C GLY A 9 -9.09 -6.82 -7.23
N SER A 10 -8.07 -6.49 -6.41
CA SER A 10 -7.82 -7.15 -5.12
C SER A 10 -8.36 -6.31 -3.96
N ALA A 11 -8.09 -6.79 -2.72
CA ALA A 11 -8.41 -6.05 -1.50
C ALA A 11 -7.69 -4.71 -1.41
N SER A 12 -6.70 -4.47 -2.26
CA SER A 12 -6.00 -3.18 -2.37
C SER A 12 -6.95 -2.02 -2.69
N PHE A 13 -8.11 -2.31 -3.26
CA PHE A 13 -9.10 -1.28 -3.62
C PHE A 13 -9.50 -0.42 -2.43
N ALA A 14 -9.71 -1.04 -1.26
CA ALA A 14 -10.09 -0.30 -0.05
C ALA A 14 -9.02 0.71 0.35
N VAL A 15 -7.75 0.34 0.20
CA VAL A 15 -6.63 1.23 0.53
C VAL A 15 -6.55 2.37 -0.48
N ARG A 16 -6.75 2.09 -1.76
CA ARG A 16 -6.78 3.14 -2.77
C ARG A 16 -7.87 4.18 -2.43
N MET A 17 -9.06 3.71 -2.07
CA MET A 17 -10.16 4.60 -1.72
C MET A 17 -9.79 5.47 -0.52
N ALA A 18 -9.12 4.88 0.48
CA ALA A 18 -8.69 5.64 1.66
C ALA A 18 -7.65 6.70 1.31
N LEU A 19 -6.70 6.37 0.45
CA LEU A 19 -5.68 7.33 -0.01
C LEU A 19 -6.31 8.49 -0.77
N GLU A 20 -7.25 8.19 -1.66
CA GLU A 20 -7.95 9.21 -2.43
C GLU A 20 -8.79 10.10 -1.53
N GLU A 21 -9.52 9.52 -0.58
CA GLU A 21 -10.35 10.27 0.36
C GLU A 21 -9.51 11.18 1.25
N ALA A 22 -8.31 10.73 1.63
CA ALA A 22 -7.40 11.52 2.44
C ALA A 22 -6.73 12.64 1.63
N GLY A 23 -6.84 12.64 0.32
CA GLY A 23 -6.14 13.59 -0.53
C GLY A 23 -4.62 13.37 -0.51
N ALA A 24 -4.19 12.15 -0.22
CA ALA A 24 -2.77 11.83 -0.08
C ALA A 24 -2.07 11.81 -1.44
N ALA A 25 -0.84 12.31 -1.46
CA ALA A 25 0.02 12.14 -2.63
C ALA A 25 0.69 10.78 -2.51
N TYR A 26 0.53 9.93 -3.52
CA TYR A 26 1.12 8.61 -3.48
C TYR A 26 1.51 8.14 -4.87
N GLU A 27 2.45 7.21 -4.91
CA GLU A 27 2.85 6.53 -6.14
C GLU A 27 2.28 5.11 -6.09
N GLU A 28 1.52 4.73 -7.10
CA GLU A 28 0.94 3.42 -7.18
C GLU A 28 1.90 2.47 -7.89
N VAL A 29 2.26 1.38 -7.22
CA VAL A 29 3.13 0.36 -7.78
C VAL A 29 2.29 -0.88 -8.04
N ASN A 30 2.04 -1.17 -9.31
CA ASN A 30 1.21 -2.30 -9.71
C ASN A 30 2.03 -3.58 -9.72
N ILE A 31 1.55 -4.58 -8.98
CA ILE A 31 2.21 -5.87 -8.88
C ILE A 31 1.48 -6.87 -9.75
N HIS A 32 2.21 -7.59 -10.58
CA HIS A 32 1.62 -8.68 -11.35
C HIS A 32 1.42 -9.88 -10.43
N PRO A 33 0.23 -10.47 -10.35
CA PRO A 33 -0.05 -11.54 -9.38
C PRO A 33 0.85 -12.78 -9.53
N ARG A 34 1.42 -12.98 -10.71
CA ARG A 34 2.30 -14.12 -10.99
C ARG A 34 3.78 -13.75 -10.95
N ARG A 35 4.12 -12.50 -10.71
CA ARG A 35 5.50 -12.00 -10.69
C ARG A 35 5.73 -11.11 -9.48
N ARG A 36 5.45 -11.67 -8.32
CA ARG A 36 5.50 -10.88 -7.08
C ARG A 36 6.92 -10.58 -6.60
N ASP A 37 7.93 -11.04 -7.31
CA ASP A 37 9.31 -10.67 -7.07
C ASP A 37 9.69 -9.34 -7.74
N GLU A 38 8.80 -8.78 -8.53
CA GLU A 38 9.03 -7.56 -9.28
C GLU A 38 8.04 -6.47 -8.86
N PRO A 39 8.50 -5.28 -8.50
CA PRO A 39 9.90 -4.93 -8.28
C PRO A 39 10.44 -5.54 -6.98
N ALA A 40 11.76 -5.61 -6.87
CA ALA A 40 12.40 -6.15 -5.67
C ALA A 40 11.99 -5.41 -4.40
N SER A 41 11.71 -4.12 -4.52
CA SER A 41 11.25 -3.27 -3.41
C SER A 41 9.98 -3.80 -2.74
N PHE A 42 9.14 -4.51 -3.48
CA PHE A 42 7.92 -5.08 -2.91
C PHE A 42 8.24 -6.10 -1.80
N GLY A 43 9.22 -6.97 -2.04
CA GLY A 43 9.64 -7.94 -1.03
C GLY A 43 10.29 -7.29 0.18
N GLU A 44 10.92 -6.12 0.00
CA GLU A 44 11.46 -5.34 1.11
C GLU A 44 10.36 -4.78 2.00
N VAL A 45 9.27 -4.33 1.39
CA VAL A 45 8.12 -3.79 2.12
C VAL A 45 7.32 -4.91 2.79
N ASN A 46 7.09 -5.98 2.06
CA ASN A 46 6.33 -7.11 2.58
C ASN A 46 6.98 -8.45 2.15
N PRO A 47 7.70 -9.10 3.06
CA PRO A 47 8.33 -10.38 2.75
C PRO A 47 7.35 -11.47 2.33
N LEU A 48 6.08 -11.36 2.72
CA LEU A 48 5.03 -12.31 2.33
C LEU A 48 4.52 -12.05 0.92
N LYS A 49 4.90 -10.90 0.33
CA LYS A 49 4.55 -10.52 -1.04
C LYS A 49 3.05 -10.54 -1.30
N ARG A 50 2.30 -10.02 -0.32
CA ARG A 50 0.85 -9.86 -0.41
C ARG A 50 0.50 -8.39 -0.50
N VAL A 51 -0.58 -8.09 -1.19
CA VAL A 51 -1.10 -6.74 -1.28
C VAL A 51 -2.34 -6.62 -0.39
N PRO A 52 -2.67 -5.43 0.13
CA PRO A 52 -1.96 -4.17 -0.06
C PRO A 52 -0.70 -4.08 0.80
N ALA A 53 0.24 -3.28 0.35
CA ALA A 53 1.43 -2.93 1.12
C ALA A 53 1.74 -1.46 0.86
N LEU A 54 2.38 -0.81 1.82
CA LEU A 54 2.61 0.61 1.76
C LEU A 54 3.96 0.95 2.37
N ARG A 55 4.67 1.87 1.75
CA ARG A 55 5.92 2.40 2.30
C ARG A 55 5.86 3.92 2.28
N GLU A 56 6.17 4.52 3.42
CA GLU A 56 6.31 5.96 3.53
C GLU A 56 7.60 6.24 4.29
N GLY A 57 8.63 6.69 3.58
CA GLY A 57 9.96 6.86 4.17
C GLY A 57 10.49 5.53 4.66
N ASP A 58 10.81 5.43 5.95
CA ASP A 58 11.32 4.22 6.58
C ASP A 58 10.21 3.32 7.14
N VAL A 59 8.97 3.77 7.06
CA VAL A 59 7.83 3.03 7.61
C VAL A 59 7.24 2.14 6.52
N THR A 60 7.14 0.84 6.81
CA THR A 60 6.50 -0.12 5.93
C THR A 60 5.33 -0.77 6.66
N VAL A 61 4.20 -0.89 5.96
CA VAL A 61 2.98 -1.46 6.54
C VAL A 61 2.35 -2.40 5.52
N TYR A 62 1.88 -3.53 5.97
CA TYR A 62 1.14 -4.46 5.12
C TYR A 62 -0.02 -5.06 5.90
N GLU A 63 -0.90 -5.77 5.19
CA GLU A 63 -2.23 -6.22 5.62
C GLU A 63 -3.22 -5.06 5.63
N THR A 64 -4.41 -5.31 5.08
CA THR A 64 -5.42 -4.27 4.86
C THR A 64 -5.74 -3.49 6.13
N GLY A 65 -6.00 -4.19 7.23
CA GLY A 65 -6.36 -3.53 8.48
C GLY A 65 -5.27 -2.63 9.00
N ALA A 66 -4.02 -3.13 8.97
CA ALA A 66 -2.89 -2.36 9.45
C ALA A 66 -2.64 -1.12 8.58
N VAL A 67 -2.76 -1.27 7.25
CA VAL A 67 -2.58 -0.16 6.32
C VAL A 67 -3.65 0.91 6.56
N LEU A 68 -4.90 0.51 6.72
CA LEU A 68 -5.99 1.45 6.97
C LEU A 68 -5.81 2.19 8.29
N LEU A 69 -5.39 1.50 9.36
CA LEU A 69 -5.10 2.13 10.63
C LEU A 69 -3.96 3.14 10.53
N HIS A 70 -2.92 2.78 9.79
CA HIS A 70 -1.80 3.70 9.55
C HIS A 70 -2.29 4.98 8.88
N LEU A 71 -3.18 4.84 7.87
CA LEU A 71 -3.70 6.01 7.16
C LEU A 71 -4.59 6.87 8.05
N VAL A 72 -5.37 6.26 8.95
CA VAL A 72 -6.18 7.02 9.91
C VAL A 72 -5.28 7.86 10.81
N ASP A 73 -4.19 7.30 11.30
CA ASP A 73 -3.23 8.04 12.11
C ASP A 73 -2.53 9.13 11.32
N ARG A 74 -2.20 8.86 10.06
CA ARG A 74 -1.45 9.77 9.21
C ARG A 74 -2.31 10.95 8.73
N PHE A 75 -3.62 10.71 8.54
CA PHE A 75 -4.56 11.72 8.01
C PHE A 75 -5.82 11.79 8.89
N PRO A 76 -5.69 12.23 10.15
CA PRO A 76 -6.79 12.14 11.10
C PRO A 76 -7.98 13.05 10.78
N GLU A 77 -7.82 14.02 9.90
CA GLU A 77 -8.87 14.96 9.55
C GLU A 77 -9.72 14.51 8.37
N ARG A 78 -9.49 13.28 7.89
CA ARG A 78 -10.19 12.78 6.70
C ARG A 78 -11.13 11.62 6.99
#